data_c6ea76a698511f9a5e6535e25269a25c
#
_entry.id   c6ea76a698511f9a5e6535e25269a25c
#
_cell.length_a   1.000
_cell.length_b   1.000
_cell.length_c   1.000
_cell.angle_alpha   90.00
_cell.angle_beta   90.00
_cell.angle_gamma   90.00
#
_symmetry.space_group_name_H-M   'P 1'
#
loop_
_entity.id
_entity.type
_entity.pdbx_description
1 polymer ?
#
loop_
_entity_poly.entity_id
_entity_poly.type
_entity_poly.pdbx_seq_one_letter_code
_entity_poly.pdbx_strand_id
1 'polypeptide(L)'
;MSAGGWGRKIVRGAAALAVFIGAPAAWAAGHWTEAWYSPPFPITAVWGCNQVRTFTHQSVRQVVQLQAGGNRVRVRLTNELGLSPVRFGEVTVAASSPNGVLQGAVHVLTFGGKRGGVIPIGKAWVSDPLGMKVHRFENVAISVYYPSGATPAGHLKHLWVSPPGNHVTETLWPQGARPQAPGLASGVEVSTVRPHPVLVAFGDSITEGFCSTPGTHRDYPEQLARLLAAHAAERRWVVINSGISGNRLLHDGAGPKALARFGRDALDIAGVHAIVLLEGINDIGWAYDPRGDTGPLPASAIIGAYRDLIRRAHAHGIKIFLGTLTPYLGATYEHPEGEKVREQVNAWIRRGHGFDGVIHFDGALRDPRHPHHFIGSDQCGDDLHPNDAGYHLMAETAYKELFAPGRPLSRAAAAGPRG
;
A
#
# COMPACT_ATOMS: atom_id res chain seq x y z
N MET A 1 -21.58 25.48 95.93
CA MET A 1 -22.93 25.38 95.41
C MET A 1 -22.87 25.78 93.89
N SER A 2 -23.05 24.82 93.05
CA SER A 2 -22.74 24.89 91.65
C SER A 2 -23.93 25.30 90.79
N ALA A 3 -23.70 26.03 89.71
CA ALA A 3 -24.68 26.21 88.65
C ALA A 3 -23.98 25.93 87.37
N GLY A 4 -24.44 24.93 86.68
CA GLY A 4 -23.92 24.52 85.34
C GLY A 4 -24.53 25.30 84.23
N GLY A 5 -23.69 25.70 83.29
CA GLY A 5 -24.11 26.36 82.04
C GLY A 5 -24.01 25.40 80.88
N TRP A 6 -25.12 25.24 80.17
CA TRP A 6 -25.21 24.47 78.93
C TRP A 6 -24.85 25.35 77.72
N GLY A 7 -23.71 25.06 77.12
CA GLY A 7 -23.31 25.69 75.83
C GLY A 7 -23.81 24.85 74.68
N ARG A 8 -24.72 25.41 73.84
CA ARG A 8 -25.15 24.86 72.55
C ARG A 8 -24.08 25.07 71.50
N LYS A 9 -23.51 23.96 71.03
CA LYS A 9 -22.62 23.97 69.81
C LYS A 9 -23.49 24.01 68.54
N ILE A 10 -23.38 25.07 67.78
CA ILE A 10 -23.96 25.19 66.43
C ILE A 10 -22.99 24.52 65.46
N VAL A 11 -23.41 23.37 64.93
CA VAL A 11 -22.66 22.70 63.82
C VAL A 11 -23.10 23.38 62.53
N ARG A 12 -22.20 24.16 61.92
CA ARG A 12 -22.37 24.65 60.55
C ARG A 12 -21.98 23.52 59.59
N GLY A 13 -22.95 22.90 58.94
CA GLY A 13 -22.75 21.99 57.84
C GLY A 13 -22.29 22.75 56.60
N ALA A 14 -21.05 22.57 56.17
CA ALA A 14 -20.58 23.02 54.84
C ALA A 14 -21.05 21.99 53.79
N ALA A 15 -22.02 22.36 52.95
CA ALA A 15 -22.38 21.58 51.78
C ALA A 15 -21.26 21.74 50.73
N ALA A 16 -20.47 20.74 50.54
CA ALA A 16 -19.50 20.67 49.43
C ALA A 16 -20.25 20.39 48.14
N LEU A 17 -20.32 21.39 47.24
CA LEU A 17 -20.83 21.26 45.88
C LEU A 17 -19.77 20.45 45.07
N ALA A 18 -19.99 19.17 44.84
CA ALA A 18 -19.18 18.35 43.99
C ALA A 18 -19.47 18.75 42.52
N VAL A 19 -18.60 19.58 41.95
CA VAL A 19 -18.59 19.85 40.49
C VAL A 19 -18.06 18.59 39.83
N PHE A 20 -18.96 17.79 39.25
CA PHE A 20 -18.57 16.71 38.33
C PHE A 20 -18.04 17.37 37.07
N ILE A 21 -16.72 17.57 36.99
CA ILE A 21 -16.03 17.80 35.74
C ILE A 21 -16.10 16.44 35.00
N GLY A 22 -17.08 16.29 34.13
CA GLY A 22 -17.16 15.16 33.24
C GLY A 22 -15.85 15.09 32.47
N ALA A 23 -15.03 14.06 32.73
CA ALA A 23 -13.89 13.76 31.90
C ALA A 23 -14.39 13.67 30.45
N PRO A 24 -13.70 14.30 29.48
CA PRO A 24 -14.07 14.12 28.08
C PRO A 24 -14.07 12.62 27.80
N ALA A 25 -15.17 12.12 27.23
CA ALA A 25 -15.29 10.72 26.86
C ALA A 25 -13.99 10.32 26.12
N ALA A 26 -13.19 9.46 26.73
CA ALA A 26 -12.03 8.90 26.07
C ALA A 26 -12.57 8.23 24.82
N TRP A 27 -12.34 8.83 23.68
CA TRP A 27 -12.72 8.29 22.38
C TRP A 27 -12.07 6.93 22.31
N ALA A 28 -12.86 5.86 22.33
CA ALA A 28 -12.36 4.50 22.23
C ALA A 28 -11.33 4.49 21.10
N ALA A 29 -10.09 4.14 21.42
CA ALA A 29 -9.00 4.16 20.48
C ALA A 29 -9.39 3.23 19.32
N GLY A 30 -9.84 3.81 18.20
CA GLY A 30 -10.23 3.03 17.03
C GLY A 30 -9.03 2.27 16.48
N HIS A 31 -9.29 1.13 15.88
CA HIS A 31 -8.24 0.40 15.18
C HIS A 31 -7.90 1.11 13.87
N TRP A 32 -6.61 1.40 13.67
CA TRP A 32 -6.11 1.93 12.42
C TRP A 32 -5.87 0.80 11.41
N THR A 33 -6.33 1.01 10.20
CA THR A 33 -6.19 0.07 9.08
C THR A 33 -5.65 0.85 7.89
N GLU A 34 -4.64 0.32 7.22
CA GLU A 34 -4.18 0.86 5.95
C GLU A 34 -5.31 0.76 4.92
N ALA A 35 -5.71 1.88 4.36
CA ALA A 35 -6.75 1.97 3.34
C ALA A 35 -6.19 2.23 1.95
N TRP A 36 -5.01 2.78 1.86
CA TRP A 36 -4.23 2.93 0.64
C TRP A 36 -2.76 3.05 0.98
N TYR A 37 -1.92 2.35 0.25
CA TYR A 37 -0.48 2.41 0.36
C TYR A 37 0.18 2.46 -1.01
N SER A 38 1.33 3.10 -1.09
CA SER A 38 2.17 3.11 -2.29
C SER A 38 3.63 3.14 -1.84
N PRO A 39 4.40 2.09 -2.13
CA PRO A 39 5.78 1.98 -1.68
C PRO A 39 6.61 3.18 -2.15
N PRO A 40 7.43 3.80 -1.31
CA PRO A 40 8.32 4.87 -1.75
C PRO A 40 9.36 4.34 -2.75
N PHE A 41 9.75 5.21 -3.69
CA PHE A 41 10.62 4.91 -4.80
C PHE A 41 11.83 5.88 -4.77
N PRO A 42 13.09 5.41 -4.92
CA PRO A 42 14.25 6.29 -4.88
C PRO A 42 14.33 7.13 -6.14
N ILE A 43 14.67 8.40 -6.00
CA ILE A 43 14.86 9.32 -7.13
C ILE A 43 16.07 8.96 -8.01
N THR A 44 16.90 8.03 -7.58
CA THR A 44 18.08 7.52 -8.29
C THR A 44 17.84 6.17 -8.96
N ALA A 45 16.59 5.68 -9.00
CA ALA A 45 16.30 4.39 -9.61
C ALA A 45 16.75 4.33 -11.07
N VAL A 46 17.41 3.24 -11.44
CA VAL A 46 17.84 2.94 -12.81
C VAL A 46 16.63 2.56 -13.66
N TRP A 47 16.75 2.55 -14.99
CA TRP A 47 15.77 1.99 -15.94
C TRP A 47 14.67 2.93 -16.47
N GLY A 48 14.96 4.22 -16.57
CA GLY A 48 14.02 5.19 -17.22
C GLY A 48 12.70 5.43 -16.45
N CYS A 49 12.46 4.71 -15.38
CA CYS A 49 11.29 4.88 -14.50
C CYS A 49 11.42 6.10 -13.59
N ASN A 50 12.54 6.80 -13.66
CA ASN A 50 12.87 7.85 -12.70
C ASN A 50 12.65 9.23 -13.32
N GLN A 51 11.48 9.78 -13.12
CA GLN A 51 11.20 11.16 -13.46
C GLN A 51 11.42 12.04 -12.22
N VAL A 52 12.69 12.38 -11.95
CA VAL A 52 13.01 13.40 -10.93
C VAL A 52 12.27 14.69 -11.29
N ARG A 53 11.47 15.18 -10.34
CA ARG A 53 10.78 16.45 -10.51
C ARG A 53 10.87 17.27 -9.24
N THR A 54 11.34 18.51 -9.39
CA THR A 54 11.34 19.50 -8.33
C THR A 54 10.12 20.39 -8.47
N PHE A 55 9.36 20.54 -7.40
CA PHE A 55 8.23 21.46 -7.31
C PHE A 55 8.65 22.68 -6.52
N THR A 56 8.38 23.87 -7.04
CA THR A 56 8.74 25.15 -6.42
C THR A 56 7.55 26.11 -6.49
N HIS A 57 7.09 26.59 -5.34
CA HIS A 57 5.93 27.49 -5.24
C HIS A 57 4.72 26.94 -6.01
N GLN A 58 4.44 25.65 -5.86
CA GLN A 58 3.37 24.92 -6.55
C GLN A 58 2.63 23.98 -5.60
N SER A 59 1.37 23.68 -5.92
CA SER A 59 0.59 22.64 -5.27
C SER A 59 0.54 21.39 -6.15
N VAL A 60 0.62 20.22 -5.52
CA VAL A 60 0.55 18.91 -6.17
C VAL A 60 -0.58 18.12 -5.56
N ARG A 61 -1.42 17.50 -6.39
CA ARG A 61 -2.55 16.69 -5.97
C ARG A 61 -2.38 15.24 -6.42
N GLN A 62 -2.46 14.31 -5.47
CA GLN A 62 -2.60 12.88 -5.69
C GLN A 62 -4.06 12.49 -5.45
N VAL A 63 -4.63 11.71 -6.37
CA VAL A 63 -5.95 11.09 -6.17
C VAL A 63 -5.73 9.60 -5.96
N VAL A 64 -6.30 9.08 -4.88
CA VAL A 64 -6.14 7.69 -4.47
C VAL A 64 -7.51 7.08 -4.13
N GLN A 65 -7.71 5.81 -4.42
CA GLN A 65 -8.92 5.10 -4.05
C GLN A 65 -8.69 4.30 -2.77
N LEU A 66 -9.56 4.50 -1.78
CA LEU A 66 -9.46 3.85 -0.49
C LEU A 66 -10.01 2.41 -0.54
N GLN A 67 -9.26 1.45 -0.03
CA GLN A 67 -9.67 0.05 0.06
C GLN A 67 -10.46 -0.27 1.34
N ALA A 68 -10.56 0.69 2.27
CA ALA A 68 -11.36 0.61 3.48
C ALA A 68 -12.06 1.94 3.77
N GLY A 69 -13.24 1.89 4.40
CA GLY A 69 -13.91 3.07 4.94
C GLY A 69 -13.67 3.24 6.44
N GLY A 70 -13.91 4.44 6.95
CA GLY A 70 -13.77 4.76 8.38
C GLY A 70 -14.34 6.13 8.73
N ASN A 71 -14.26 6.49 10.02
CA ASN A 71 -14.77 7.79 10.52
C ASN A 71 -13.66 8.81 10.79
N ARG A 72 -12.41 8.39 10.74
CA ARG A 72 -11.23 9.26 10.88
C ARG A 72 -10.19 8.79 9.88
N VAL A 73 -9.40 9.74 9.38
CA VAL A 73 -8.30 9.50 8.44
C VAL A 73 -7.01 10.08 8.99
N ARG A 74 -5.87 9.51 8.58
CA ARG A 74 -4.55 10.11 8.69
C ARG A 74 -3.74 9.77 7.44
N VAL A 75 -2.88 10.69 7.02
CA VAL A 75 -2.11 10.59 5.78
C VAL A 75 -0.62 10.48 6.14
N ARG A 76 0.04 9.54 5.48
CA ARG A 76 1.50 9.35 5.58
C ARG A 76 2.18 10.09 4.42
N LEU A 77 3.12 10.95 4.75
CA LEU A 77 4.04 11.62 3.80
C LEU A 77 5.43 11.01 3.95
N THR A 78 6.09 10.72 2.82
CA THR A 78 7.37 9.99 2.84
C THR A 78 8.52 10.82 2.26
N ASN A 79 9.67 10.74 2.91
CA ASN A 79 10.98 11.13 2.39
C ASN A 79 12.03 10.05 2.74
N GLU A 80 11.57 8.79 2.84
CA GLU A 80 12.40 7.66 3.30
C GLU A 80 13.52 7.33 2.32
N LEU A 81 13.28 7.56 1.03
CA LEU A 81 14.25 7.32 -0.04
C LEU A 81 14.70 8.61 -0.72
N GLY A 82 14.41 9.76 -0.12
CA GLY A 82 14.83 11.08 -0.61
C GLY A 82 16.31 11.36 -0.37
N LEU A 83 16.90 12.23 -1.19
CA LEU A 83 18.29 12.67 -1.10
C LEU A 83 18.47 14.06 -0.46
N SER A 84 17.37 14.76 -0.22
CA SER A 84 17.37 16.06 0.46
C SER A 84 16.15 16.17 1.38
N PRO A 85 16.19 17.01 2.43
CA PRO A 85 15.00 17.26 3.23
C PRO A 85 13.87 17.85 2.38
N VAL A 86 12.64 17.38 2.55
CA VAL A 86 11.47 17.88 1.82
C VAL A 86 10.72 18.88 2.68
N ARG A 87 10.73 20.15 2.27
CA ARG A 87 9.90 21.20 2.86
C ARG A 87 8.52 21.18 2.19
N PHE A 88 7.49 21.11 2.99
CA PHE A 88 6.10 21.23 2.55
C PHE A 88 5.36 22.28 3.39
N GLY A 89 4.38 22.93 2.78
CA GLY A 89 3.49 23.87 3.42
C GLY A 89 2.18 23.21 3.82
N GLU A 90 1.06 23.83 3.43
CA GLU A 90 -0.26 23.29 3.73
C GLU A 90 -0.54 21.99 2.98
N VAL A 91 -1.19 21.04 3.67
CA VAL A 91 -1.65 19.77 3.11
C VAL A 91 -3.14 19.65 3.36
N THR A 92 -3.88 19.26 2.33
CA THR A 92 -5.34 19.04 2.47
C THR A 92 -5.73 17.65 2.01
N VAL A 93 -6.85 17.15 2.54
CA VAL A 93 -7.54 15.95 2.09
C VAL A 93 -9.02 16.27 1.87
N ALA A 94 -9.59 15.73 0.79
CA ALA A 94 -11.00 15.85 0.46
C ALA A 94 -11.49 14.63 -0.34
N ALA A 95 -12.79 14.36 -0.30
CA ALA A 95 -13.38 13.47 -1.30
C ALA A 95 -13.14 14.05 -2.71
N SER A 96 -13.02 13.18 -3.70
CA SER A 96 -12.64 13.60 -5.06
C SER A 96 -13.30 12.74 -6.13
N SER A 97 -13.49 13.31 -7.31
CA SER A 97 -13.69 12.52 -8.50
C SER A 97 -12.35 11.85 -8.93
N PRO A 98 -12.37 10.82 -9.78
CA PRO A 98 -11.15 10.24 -10.35
C PRO A 98 -10.29 11.26 -11.12
N ASN A 99 -10.90 12.35 -11.59
CA ASN A 99 -10.25 13.43 -12.34
C ASN A 99 -9.70 14.56 -11.45
N GLY A 100 -9.65 14.36 -10.13
CA GLY A 100 -9.05 15.32 -9.21
C GLY A 100 -9.90 16.54 -8.85
N VAL A 101 -11.18 16.54 -9.22
CA VAL A 101 -12.14 17.57 -8.80
C VAL A 101 -12.56 17.28 -7.36
N LEU A 102 -12.30 18.21 -6.44
CA LEU A 102 -12.67 18.05 -5.03
C LEU A 102 -14.19 18.08 -4.86
N GLN A 103 -14.67 17.26 -3.94
CA GLN A 103 -16.09 17.11 -3.61
C GLN A 103 -16.30 17.30 -2.11
N GLY A 104 -17.30 18.10 -1.74
CA GLY A 104 -17.62 18.36 -0.34
C GLY A 104 -16.56 19.20 0.38
N ALA A 105 -16.38 18.94 1.67
CA ALA A 105 -15.49 19.72 2.53
C ALA A 105 -14.02 19.40 2.26
N VAL A 106 -13.19 20.44 2.22
CA VAL A 106 -11.72 20.34 2.17
C VAL A 106 -11.18 20.48 3.58
N HIS A 107 -10.41 19.51 4.01
CA HIS A 107 -9.87 19.45 5.36
C HIS A 107 -8.35 19.69 5.34
N VAL A 108 -7.88 20.62 6.17
CA VAL A 108 -6.45 20.87 6.36
C VAL A 108 -5.88 19.84 7.34
N LEU A 109 -4.79 19.18 6.97
CA LEU A 109 -4.07 18.26 7.82
C LEU A 109 -3.04 18.98 8.68
N THR A 110 -2.80 18.46 9.89
CA THR A 110 -1.73 18.90 10.76
C THR A 110 -0.77 17.73 11.06
N PHE A 111 0.45 18.08 11.43
CA PHE A 111 1.52 17.14 11.78
C PHE A 111 2.13 17.62 13.10
N GLY A 112 1.73 16.96 14.21
CA GLY A 112 2.05 17.45 15.56
C GLY A 112 1.49 18.86 15.81
N GLY A 113 0.27 19.13 15.38
CA GLY A 113 -0.42 20.42 15.49
C GLY A 113 0.02 21.49 14.47
N LYS A 114 0.99 21.23 13.59
CA LYS A 114 1.50 22.18 12.59
C LYS A 114 0.96 21.88 11.19
N ARG A 115 0.66 22.93 10.41
CA ARG A 115 0.11 22.79 9.03
C ARG A 115 1.17 22.48 7.98
N GLY A 116 2.43 22.54 8.30
CA GLY A 116 3.55 22.27 7.39
C GLY A 116 4.81 21.91 8.14
N GLY A 117 5.90 21.63 7.41
CA GLY A 117 7.15 21.26 8.03
C GLY A 117 8.25 20.86 7.05
N VAL A 118 9.26 20.17 7.59
CA VAL A 118 10.38 19.62 6.82
C VAL A 118 10.56 18.17 7.21
N ILE A 119 10.35 17.27 6.27
CA ILE A 119 10.60 15.84 6.48
C ILE A 119 12.08 15.57 6.21
N PRO A 120 12.86 15.12 7.21
CA PRO A 120 14.26 14.78 7.01
C PRO A 120 14.44 13.59 6.07
N ILE A 121 15.63 13.43 5.51
CA ILE A 121 16.02 12.24 4.75
C ILE A 121 15.81 10.98 5.61
N GLY A 122 15.34 9.92 5.01
CA GLY A 122 15.10 8.62 5.66
C GLY A 122 13.91 8.60 6.61
N LYS A 123 13.03 9.60 6.58
CA LYS A 123 11.87 9.70 7.48
C LYS A 123 10.56 9.78 6.72
N ALA A 124 9.49 9.36 7.42
CA ALA A 124 8.12 9.64 7.03
C ALA A 124 7.38 10.31 8.20
N TRP A 125 6.38 11.12 7.87
CA TRP A 125 5.50 11.75 8.84
C TRP A 125 4.06 11.31 8.60
N VAL A 126 3.35 11.03 9.69
CA VAL A 126 1.91 10.73 9.66
C VAL A 126 1.17 11.93 10.22
N SER A 127 0.10 12.35 9.56
CA SER A 127 -0.72 13.47 10.03
C SER A 127 -1.40 13.14 11.36
N ASP A 128 -1.78 14.19 12.08
CA ASP A 128 -2.70 14.06 13.20
C ASP A 128 -4.03 13.46 12.70
N PRO A 129 -4.73 12.67 13.53
CA PRO A 129 -6.01 12.10 13.15
C PRO A 129 -7.06 13.15 12.85
N LEU A 130 -7.66 13.09 11.67
CA LEU A 130 -8.72 13.98 11.22
C LEU A 130 -10.09 13.28 11.28
N GLY A 131 -11.11 13.91 11.85
CA GLY A 131 -12.50 13.47 11.75
C GLY A 131 -13.03 13.67 10.32
N MET A 132 -13.03 12.64 9.52
CA MET A 132 -13.56 12.61 8.16
C MET A 132 -14.11 11.21 7.89
N LYS A 133 -15.42 11.14 7.60
CA LYS A 133 -16.04 9.87 7.19
C LYS A 133 -15.71 9.60 5.74
N VAL A 134 -15.17 8.41 5.49
CA VAL A 134 -14.85 7.94 4.15
C VAL A 134 -15.41 6.53 3.93
N HIS A 135 -15.63 6.19 2.67
CA HIS A 135 -16.18 4.89 2.27
C HIS A 135 -15.14 4.05 1.52
N ARG A 136 -15.34 2.76 1.53
CA ARG A 136 -14.55 1.84 0.70
C ARG A 136 -14.76 2.18 -0.77
N PHE A 137 -13.66 2.17 -1.55
CA PHE A 137 -13.60 2.54 -2.98
C PHE A 137 -13.91 4.01 -3.28
N GLU A 138 -13.99 4.84 -2.25
CA GLU A 138 -14.07 6.29 -2.43
C GLU A 138 -12.71 6.84 -2.87
N ASN A 139 -12.73 7.77 -3.83
CA ASN A 139 -11.54 8.51 -4.20
C ASN A 139 -11.36 9.69 -3.24
N VAL A 140 -10.15 9.85 -2.75
CA VAL A 140 -9.74 11.03 -2.00
C VAL A 140 -8.58 11.71 -2.69
N ALA A 141 -8.58 13.03 -2.67
CA ALA A 141 -7.48 13.86 -3.15
C ALA A 141 -6.65 14.34 -1.96
N ILE A 142 -5.34 14.12 -2.04
CA ILE A 142 -4.34 14.67 -1.12
C ILE A 142 -3.60 15.74 -1.88
N SER A 143 -3.72 17.02 -1.46
CA SER A 143 -3.07 18.15 -2.08
C SER A 143 -1.98 18.70 -1.16
N VAL A 144 -0.76 18.85 -1.68
CA VAL A 144 0.41 19.32 -0.93
C VAL A 144 0.95 20.58 -1.60
N TYR A 145 1.17 21.64 -0.83
CA TYR A 145 1.85 22.85 -1.29
C TYR A 145 3.35 22.79 -0.99
N TYR A 146 4.16 23.08 -2.00
CA TYR A 146 5.63 23.18 -1.90
C TYR A 146 6.05 24.66 -1.99
N PRO A 147 6.34 25.33 -0.86
CA PRO A 147 6.69 26.76 -0.85
C PRO A 147 8.06 27.06 -1.45
N SER A 148 8.95 26.10 -1.50
CA SER A 148 10.31 26.17 -2.07
C SER A 148 10.65 24.88 -2.77
N GLY A 149 11.78 24.82 -3.47
CA GLY A 149 12.23 23.63 -4.19
C GLY A 149 12.18 22.38 -3.32
N ALA A 150 11.39 21.40 -3.74
CA ALA A 150 11.26 20.10 -3.09
C ALA A 150 11.20 18.99 -4.16
N THR A 151 11.99 17.95 -3.94
CA THR A 151 12.07 16.77 -4.82
C THR A 151 11.59 15.54 -4.05
N PRO A 152 10.29 15.22 -4.09
CA PRO A 152 9.75 14.05 -3.40
C PRO A 152 10.33 12.74 -3.94
N ALA A 153 10.41 11.72 -3.08
CA ALA A 153 10.85 10.37 -3.40
C ALA A 153 9.76 9.33 -3.06
N GLY A 154 8.52 9.65 -3.37
CA GLY A 154 7.42 8.69 -3.30
C GLY A 154 7.29 7.88 -4.58
N HIS A 155 6.23 7.11 -4.69
CA HIS A 155 5.94 6.30 -5.86
C HIS A 155 5.58 7.16 -7.07
N LEU A 156 5.97 6.71 -8.27
CA LEU A 156 5.60 7.37 -9.52
C LEU A 156 4.10 7.23 -9.75
N LYS A 157 3.41 8.35 -9.88
CA LYS A 157 1.97 8.43 -10.18
C LYS A 157 1.68 9.60 -11.11
N HIS A 158 0.55 9.55 -11.80
CA HIS A 158 0.05 10.71 -12.53
C HIS A 158 -0.49 11.74 -11.53
N LEU A 159 0.20 12.87 -11.42
CA LEU A 159 -0.10 13.94 -10.49
C LEU A 159 -0.76 15.12 -11.19
N TRP A 160 -1.64 15.83 -10.50
CA TRP A 160 -2.08 17.17 -10.92
C TRP A 160 -1.11 18.19 -10.33
N VAL A 161 -0.59 19.09 -11.14
CA VAL A 161 0.32 20.15 -10.74
C VAL A 161 -0.35 21.49 -11.00
N SER A 162 -0.45 22.35 -9.99
CA SER A 162 -1.07 23.68 -10.10
C SER A 162 -0.17 24.67 -10.85
N PRO A 163 -0.71 25.81 -11.30
CA PRO A 163 0.08 27.03 -11.50
C PRO A 163 0.89 27.39 -10.24
N PRO A 164 1.85 28.34 -10.33
CA PRO A 164 2.53 28.84 -9.14
C PRO A 164 1.56 29.37 -8.08
N GLY A 165 1.74 28.96 -6.82
CA GLY A 165 0.90 29.36 -5.69
C GLY A 165 0.43 28.20 -4.81
N ASN A 166 -0.23 28.57 -3.71
CA ASN A 166 -0.92 27.63 -2.83
C ASN A 166 -2.38 27.48 -3.28
N HIS A 167 -2.67 26.39 -3.95
CA HIS A 167 -3.99 26.06 -4.51
C HIS A 167 -4.62 24.82 -3.87
N VAL A 168 -4.13 24.35 -2.72
CA VAL A 168 -4.53 23.06 -2.12
C VAL A 168 -6.01 22.98 -1.78
N THR A 169 -6.68 24.12 -1.56
CA THR A 169 -8.11 24.17 -1.25
C THR A 169 -9.03 24.38 -2.46
N GLU A 170 -8.45 24.66 -3.63
CA GLU A 170 -9.25 24.92 -4.83
C GLU A 170 -9.86 23.61 -5.37
N THR A 171 -11.16 23.68 -5.71
CA THR A 171 -11.94 22.53 -6.19
C THR A 171 -11.36 21.95 -7.47
N LEU A 172 -11.03 22.79 -8.43
CA LEU A 172 -10.47 22.41 -9.73
C LEU A 172 -9.26 23.29 -10.05
N TRP A 173 -8.20 22.67 -10.50
CA TRP A 173 -7.07 23.39 -11.07
C TRP A 173 -7.25 23.51 -12.60
N PRO A 174 -6.86 24.64 -13.21
CA PRO A 174 -6.80 24.74 -14.66
C PRO A 174 -6.06 23.54 -15.22
N GLN A 175 -6.53 23.00 -16.33
CA GLN A 175 -5.97 21.79 -16.93
C GLN A 175 -4.46 21.99 -17.19
N GLY A 176 -3.66 21.62 -16.20
CA GLY A 176 -2.20 21.56 -16.30
C GLY A 176 -1.76 20.18 -16.74
N ALA A 177 -0.49 20.06 -17.11
CA ALA A 177 0.12 18.76 -17.39
C ALA A 177 -0.13 17.81 -16.21
N ARG A 178 -0.49 16.57 -16.50
CA ARG A 178 -0.54 15.46 -15.54
C ARG A 178 0.73 14.62 -15.67
N PRO A 179 1.89 15.14 -15.24
CA PRO A 179 3.13 14.40 -15.35
C PRO A 179 3.06 13.14 -14.50
N GLN A 180 3.72 12.10 -14.95
CA GLN A 180 4.12 11.04 -14.07
C GLN A 180 5.31 11.54 -13.25
N ALA A 181 5.19 11.57 -11.94
CA ALA A 181 6.22 12.05 -11.04
C ALA A 181 6.07 11.43 -9.66
N PRO A 182 7.14 11.43 -8.84
CA PRO A 182 7.05 11.00 -7.45
C PRO A 182 6.12 11.91 -6.64
N GLY A 183 5.13 11.31 -5.98
CA GLY A 183 4.28 11.99 -5.02
C GLY A 183 4.91 12.04 -3.62
N LEU A 184 4.32 12.79 -2.70
CA LEU A 184 4.77 12.84 -1.30
C LEU A 184 3.93 11.92 -0.40
N ALA A 185 2.63 11.77 -0.70
CA ALA A 185 1.77 10.87 0.04
C ALA A 185 2.09 9.41 -0.32
N SER A 186 2.28 8.57 0.72
CA SER A 186 2.60 7.15 0.58
C SER A 186 1.62 6.22 1.29
N GLY A 187 0.70 6.75 2.10
CA GLY A 187 -0.30 5.94 2.78
C GLY A 187 -1.49 6.78 3.27
N VAL A 188 -2.63 6.13 3.36
CA VAL A 188 -3.84 6.64 4.02
C VAL A 188 -4.36 5.55 4.93
N GLU A 189 -4.42 5.84 6.22
CA GLU A 189 -5.03 4.96 7.19
C GLU A 189 -6.39 5.50 7.61
N VAL A 190 -7.32 4.58 7.89
CA VAL A 190 -8.65 4.88 8.41
C VAL A 190 -8.87 4.24 9.78
N SER A 191 -9.59 4.94 10.64
CA SER A 191 -9.95 4.41 11.96
C SER A 191 -11.33 3.77 11.89
N THR A 192 -11.42 2.52 12.35
CA THR A 192 -12.63 1.70 12.38
C THR A 192 -12.93 1.19 13.78
N VAL A 193 -14.21 0.88 14.07
CA VAL A 193 -14.64 0.32 15.36
C VAL A 193 -14.09 -1.11 15.55
N ARG A 194 -13.97 -1.87 14.46
CA ARG A 194 -13.43 -3.24 14.45
C ARG A 194 -12.28 -3.32 13.48
N PRO A 195 -11.16 -4.00 13.82
CA PRO A 195 -10.04 -4.13 12.92
C PRO A 195 -10.46 -4.81 11.62
N HIS A 196 -9.94 -4.32 10.50
CA HIS A 196 -10.04 -4.98 9.20
C HIS A 196 -8.76 -5.79 8.98
N PRO A 197 -8.86 -7.08 8.62
CA PRO A 197 -7.68 -7.83 8.20
C PRO A 197 -7.19 -7.30 6.86
N VAL A 198 -5.89 -7.04 6.76
CA VAL A 198 -5.24 -6.55 5.54
C VAL A 198 -4.47 -7.68 4.89
N LEU A 199 -4.69 -7.88 3.59
CA LEU A 199 -3.86 -8.66 2.68
C LEU A 199 -2.95 -7.71 1.92
N VAL A 200 -1.64 -7.86 2.06
CA VAL A 200 -0.67 -7.11 1.27
C VAL A 200 -0.27 -7.93 0.06
N ALA A 201 -0.53 -7.42 -1.14
CA ALA A 201 0.02 -7.94 -2.38
C ALA A 201 1.41 -7.30 -2.57
N PHE A 202 2.46 -8.08 -2.37
CA PHE A 202 3.85 -7.63 -2.39
C PHE A 202 4.57 -8.23 -3.60
N GLY A 203 5.14 -7.40 -4.47
CA GLY A 203 5.76 -7.87 -5.69
C GLY A 203 6.28 -6.75 -6.61
N ASP A 204 6.45 -7.10 -7.87
CA ASP A 204 6.98 -6.25 -8.93
C ASP A 204 5.89 -5.55 -9.77
N SER A 205 6.17 -5.30 -11.06
CA SER A 205 5.23 -4.68 -12.02
C SER A 205 3.94 -5.46 -12.21
N ILE A 206 3.98 -6.79 -12.12
CA ILE A 206 2.80 -7.63 -12.25
C ILE A 206 1.88 -7.42 -11.04
N THR A 207 2.43 -7.19 -9.86
CA THR A 207 1.65 -6.83 -8.68
C THR A 207 1.22 -5.37 -8.72
N GLU A 208 2.09 -4.44 -9.15
CA GLU A 208 1.72 -3.02 -9.27
C GLU A 208 0.59 -2.81 -10.27
N GLY A 209 0.49 -3.65 -11.31
CA GLY A 209 -0.54 -3.57 -12.34
C GLY A 209 -0.10 -2.85 -13.61
N PHE A 210 1.20 -2.96 -13.98
CA PHE A 210 1.69 -2.43 -15.25
C PHE A 210 0.87 -3.01 -16.40
N CYS A 211 0.54 -2.21 -17.41
CA CYS A 211 -0.37 -2.53 -18.51
C CYS A 211 -1.87 -2.64 -18.16
N SER A 212 -2.29 -2.53 -16.92
CA SER A 212 -3.71 -2.33 -16.64
C SER A 212 -4.16 -0.93 -17.14
N THR A 213 -5.43 -0.81 -17.51
CA THR A 213 -5.97 0.47 -17.98
C THR A 213 -5.82 1.55 -16.90
N PRO A 214 -5.06 2.63 -17.14
CA PRO A 214 -4.72 3.61 -16.11
C PRO A 214 -5.94 4.25 -15.45
N GLY A 215 -5.96 4.30 -14.12
CA GLY A 215 -7.01 4.93 -13.32
C GLY A 215 -8.34 4.18 -13.27
N THR A 216 -8.40 2.93 -13.78
CA THR A 216 -9.61 2.10 -13.76
C THR A 216 -9.60 1.02 -12.69
N HIS A 217 -8.52 0.93 -11.92
CA HIS A 217 -8.40 -0.03 -10.80
C HIS A 217 -8.55 -1.48 -11.25
N ARG A 218 -7.80 -1.88 -12.28
CA ARG A 218 -7.88 -3.21 -12.92
C ARG A 218 -6.64 -4.08 -12.73
N ASP A 219 -5.69 -3.66 -11.89
CA ASP A 219 -4.66 -4.56 -11.39
C ASP A 219 -5.27 -5.67 -10.53
N TYR A 220 -4.58 -6.81 -10.37
CA TYR A 220 -5.16 -7.94 -9.65
C TYR A 220 -5.46 -7.68 -8.17
N PRO A 221 -4.66 -6.90 -7.41
CA PRO A 221 -4.97 -6.59 -6.02
C PRO A 221 -6.29 -5.81 -5.86
N GLU A 222 -6.52 -4.80 -6.72
CA GLU A 222 -7.74 -3.99 -6.66
C GLU A 222 -8.96 -4.76 -7.17
N GLN A 223 -8.80 -5.62 -8.19
CA GLN A 223 -9.87 -6.53 -8.62
C GLN A 223 -10.20 -7.57 -7.53
N LEU A 224 -9.19 -8.14 -6.85
CA LEU A 224 -9.40 -9.04 -5.71
C LEU A 224 -10.16 -8.33 -4.58
N ALA A 225 -9.81 -7.06 -4.28
CA ALA A 225 -10.53 -6.26 -3.29
C ALA A 225 -12.03 -6.11 -3.62
N ARG A 226 -12.37 -5.96 -4.90
CA ARG A 226 -13.77 -5.89 -5.36
C ARG A 226 -14.48 -7.23 -5.25
N LEU A 227 -13.83 -8.33 -5.60
CA LEU A 227 -14.36 -9.68 -5.41
C LEU A 227 -14.66 -9.93 -3.93
N LEU A 228 -13.73 -9.63 -3.03
CA LEU A 228 -13.92 -9.78 -1.59
C LEU A 228 -15.06 -8.89 -1.05
N ALA A 229 -15.21 -7.68 -1.57
CA ALA A 229 -16.28 -6.77 -1.17
C ALA A 229 -17.68 -7.29 -1.55
N ALA A 230 -17.78 -8.03 -2.65
CA ALA A 230 -19.04 -8.63 -3.13
C ALA A 230 -19.48 -9.85 -2.29
N HIS A 231 -18.56 -10.47 -1.54
CA HIS A 231 -18.85 -11.66 -0.74
C HIS A 231 -18.99 -11.28 0.75
N ALA A 232 -20.15 -11.60 1.33
CA ALA A 232 -20.53 -11.16 2.69
C ALA A 232 -19.55 -11.61 3.79
N ALA A 233 -18.96 -12.82 3.67
CA ALA A 233 -18.03 -13.37 4.64
C ALA A 233 -16.66 -12.71 4.59
N GLU A 234 -16.21 -12.27 3.41
CA GLU A 234 -14.88 -11.73 3.14
C GLU A 234 -14.87 -10.21 3.00
N ARG A 235 -16.03 -9.53 2.99
CA ARG A 235 -16.16 -8.08 2.74
C ARG A 235 -15.35 -7.19 3.68
N ARG A 236 -14.84 -7.73 4.79
CA ARG A 236 -14.00 -6.98 5.73
C ARG A 236 -12.52 -6.99 5.36
N TRP A 237 -12.09 -7.88 4.47
CA TRP A 237 -10.72 -7.90 4.00
C TRP A 237 -10.40 -6.66 3.18
N VAL A 238 -9.26 -6.07 3.48
CA VAL A 238 -8.66 -4.98 2.72
C VAL A 238 -7.49 -5.55 1.93
N VAL A 239 -7.36 -5.17 0.67
CA VAL A 239 -6.20 -5.56 -0.14
C VAL A 239 -5.37 -4.32 -0.42
N ILE A 240 -4.09 -4.38 -0.09
CA ILE A 240 -3.12 -3.30 -0.30
C ILE A 240 -2.13 -3.72 -1.37
N ASN A 241 -2.01 -2.91 -2.41
CA ASN A 241 -1.03 -3.10 -3.46
C ASN A 241 0.32 -2.51 -3.02
N SER A 242 1.33 -3.35 -2.90
CA SER A 242 2.71 -3.00 -2.57
C SER A 242 3.70 -3.45 -3.67
N GLY A 243 3.26 -3.37 -4.92
CA GLY A 243 4.07 -3.62 -6.11
C GLY A 243 4.97 -2.44 -6.46
N ILE A 244 6.13 -2.74 -7.06
CA ILE A 244 7.05 -1.77 -7.66
C ILE A 244 7.50 -2.30 -9.01
N SER A 245 7.19 -1.61 -10.11
CA SER A 245 7.63 -2.00 -11.46
C SER A 245 9.14 -2.16 -11.55
N GLY A 246 9.57 -3.29 -12.12
CA GLY A 246 10.99 -3.63 -12.27
C GLY A 246 11.69 -4.06 -10.99
N ASN A 247 10.98 -4.21 -9.86
CA ASN A 247 11.58 -4.61 -8.60
C ASN A 247 12.21 -6.01 -8.69
N ARG A 248 13.28 -6.20 -7.95
CA ARG A 248 14.00 -7.47 -7.84
C ARG A 248 14.00 -7.96 -6.41
N LEU A 249 14.04 -9.25 -6.25
CA LEU A 249 14.07 -9.91 -4.94
C LEU A 249 15.43 -9.72 -4.25
N LEU A 250 16.53 -9.82 -5.01
CA LEU A 250 17.89 -9.93 -4.50
C LEU A 250 18.74 -8.68 -4.70
N HIS A 251 18.41 -7.83 -5.66
CA HIS A 251 19.24 -6.70 -6.09
C HIS A 251 18.45 -5.39 -6.09
N ASP A 252 19.08 -4.31 -5.65
CA ASP A 252 18.55 -2.97 -5.82
C ASP A 252 18.52 -2.62 -7.32
N GLY A 253 17.68 -1.67 -7.70
CA GLY A 253 17.52 -1.23 -9.09
C GLY A 253 16.28 -0.37 -9.20
N ALA A 254 15.20 -0.91 -9.74
CA ALA A 254 13.89 -0.29 -9.65
C ALA A 254 13.38 -0.40 -8.20
N GLY A 255 13.79 0.55 -7.37
CA GLY A 255 13.56 0.54 -5.93
C GLY A 255 14.54 -0.36 -5.15
N PRO A 256 14.45 -0.34 -3.81
CA PRO A 256 15.19 -1.26 -2.96
C PRO A 256 14.74 -2.69 -3.21
N LYS A 257 15.68 -3.64 -3.20
CA LYS A 257 15.35 -5.07 -3.32
C LYS A 257 14.27 -5.50 -2.33
N ALA A 258 13.43 -6.43 -2.76
CA ALA A 258 12.30 -6.92 -1.96
C ALA A 258 12.73 -7.37 -0.56
N LEU A 259 13.86 -8.07 -0.42
CA LEU A 259 14.44 -8.44 0.88
C LEU A 259 14.65 -7.24 1.82
N ALA A 260 15.06 -6.08 1.29
CA ALA A 260 15.30 -4.88 2.10
C ALA A 260 14.02 -4.14 2.45
N ARG A 261 13.06 -4.01 1.50
CA ARG A 261 11.83 -3.25 1.68
C ARG A 261 10.70 -4.02 2.38
N PHE A 262 10.84 -5.34 2.57
CA PHE A 262 9.78 -6.21 3.09
C PHE A 262 9.26 -5.79 4.46
N GLY A 263 10.12 -5.31 5.37
CA GLY A 263 9.69 -4.77 6.66
C GLY A 263 8.70 -3.64 6.47
N ARG A 264 9.17 -2.55 5.85
CA ARG A 264 8.39 -1.32 5.63
C ARG A 264 7.14 -1.54 4.77
N ASP A 265 7.28 -2.28 3.66
CA ASP A 265 6.27 -2.34 2.60
C ASP A 265 5.32 -3.54 2.73
N ALA A 266 5.51 -4.40 3.72
CA ALA A 266 4.63 -5.53 3.97
C ALA A 266 4.35 -5.77 5.47
N LEU A 267 5.39 -5.91 6.31
CA LEU A 267 5.20 -6.28 7.72
C LEU A 267 4.65 -5.14 8.57
N ASP A 268 5.05 -3.89 8.29
CA ASP A 268 4.68 -2.70 9.07
C ASP A 268 3.37 -2.05 8.59
N ILE A 269 2.68 -2.64 7.59
CA ILE A 269 1.39 -2.14 7.09
C ILE A 269 0.31 -2.32 8.17
N ALA A 270 -0.39 -1.24 8.48
CA ALA A 270 -1.39 -1.22 9.55
C ALA A 270 -2.54 -2.22 9.30
N GLY A 271 -2.67 -3.20 10.19
CA GLY A 271 -3.69 -4.25 10.10
C GLY A 271 -3.29 -5.46 9.25
N VAL A 272 -2.03 -5.57 8.82
CA VAL A 272 -1.56 -6.72 8.02
C VAL A 272 -1.83 -8.04 8.74
N HIS A 273 -2.42 -8.98 8.01
CA HIS A 273 -2.77 -10.31 8.49
C HIS A 273 -2.21 -11.40 7.56
N ALA A 274 -2.09 -11.07 6.28
CA ALA A 274 -1.56 -11.97 5.26
C ALA A 274 -0.81 -11.21 4.17
N ILE A 275 0.13 -11.89 3.53
CA ILE A 275 0.93 -11.39 2.41
C ILE A 275 0.79 -12.37 1.24
N VAL A 276 0.57 -11.85 0.03
CA VAL A 276 0.79 -12.56 -1.23
C VAL A 276 2.10 -12.07 -1.80
N LEU A 277 3.05 -12.97 -1.95
CA LEU A 277 4.37 -12.70 -2.52
C LEU A 277 4.42 -13.18 -3.97
N LEU A 278 4.62 -12.26 -4.91
CA LEU A 278 4.88 -12.53 -6.33
C LEU A 278 6.05 -11.65 -6.78
N GLU A 279 7.26 -12.17 -6.73
CA GLU A 279 8.50 -11.42 -6.93
C GLU A 279 9.61 -12.34 -7.43
N GLY A 280 10.52 -11.86 -8.28
CA GLY A 280 11.69 -12.60 -8.69
C GLY A 280 11.84 -12.82 -10.21
N ILE A 281 10.80 -12.52 -11.00
CA ILE A 281 10.90 -12.64 -12.46
C ILE A 281 11.95 -11.68 -13.04
N ASN A 282 12.09 -10.47 -12.45
CA ASN A 282 13.10 -9.50 -12.85
C ASN A 282 14.51 -9.91 -12.45
N ASP A 283 14.69 -10.65 -11.35
CA ASP A 283 15.99 -11.26 -11.03
C ASP A 283 16.39 -12.27 -12.10
N ILE A 284 15.45 -13.10 -12.55
CA ILE A 284 15.68 -14.12 -13.59
C ILE A 284 15.94 -13.45 -14.94
N GLY A 285 15.08 -12.56 -15.40
CA GLY A 285 15.21 -11.92 -16.71
C GLY A 285 16.52 -11.16 -16.85
N TRP A 286 16.84 -10.28 -15.91
CA TRP A 286 18.05 -9.47 -15.96
C TRP A 286 19.35 -10.26 -15.71
N ALA A 287 19.29 -11.41 -15.04
CA ALA A 287 20.47 -12.26 -14.83
C ALA A 287 21.05 -12.83 -16.13
N TYR A 288 20.24 -12.95 -17.15
CA TYR A 288 20.63 -13.52 -18.44
C TYR A 288 20.61 -12.50 -19.59
N ASP A 289 20.11 -11.31 -19.38
CA ASP A 289 20.13 -10.23 -20.38
C ASP A 289 21.53 -9.58 -20.43
N PRO A 290 22.14 -9.40 -21.61
CA PRO A 290 23.44 -8.71 -21.74
C PRO A 290 23.47 -7.29 -21.17
N ARG A 291 22.30 -6.65 -21.02
CA ARG A 291 22.14 -5.34 -20.36
C ARG A 291 22.01 -5.44 -18.85
N GLY A 292 21.92 -6.65 -18.33
CA GLY A 292 21.80 -6.93 -16.89
C GLY A 292 23.11 -6.69 -16.15
N ASP A 293 23.01 -6.51 -14.85
CA ASP A 293 24.13 -6.13 -13.96
C ASP A 293 24.56 -7.25 -13.00
N THR A 294 23.95 -8.44 -13.06
CA THR A 294 24.12 -9.48 -12.04
C THR A 294 24.65 -10.82 -12.52
N GLY A 295 24.54 -11.14 -13.82
CA GLY A 295 24.93 -12.44 -14.36
C GLY A 295 24.04 -13.61 -13.90
N PRO A 296 24.35 -14.84 -14.35
CA PRO A 296 23.49 -16.02 -14.16
C PRO A 296 23.13 -16.29 -12.70
N LEU A 297 21.86 -16.57 -12.45
CA LEU A 297 21.29 -16.73 -11.12
C LEU A 297 20.70 -18.14 -10.93
N PRO A 298 21.16 -18.94 -9.95
CA PRO A 298 20.56 -20.23 -9.67
C PRO A 298 19.22 -20.09 -8.93
N ALA A 299 18.29 -21.01 -9.19
CA ALA A 299 16.99 -21.06 -8.48
C ALA A 299 17.14 -21.10 -6.95
N SER A 300 18.21 -21.70 -6.43
CA SER A 300 18.51 -21.76 -5.00
C SER A 300 18.67 -20.40 -4.35
N ALA A 301 19.13 -19.37 -5.06
CA ALA A 301 19.25 -18.00 -4.54
C ALA A 301 17.86 -17.37 -4.31
N ILE A 302 16.95 -17.48 -5.29
CA ILE A 302 15.55 -17.02 -5.16
C ILE A 302 14.84 -17.79 -4.04
N ILE A 303 14.98 -19.12 -4.01
CA ILE A 303 14.38 -19.97 -2.96
C ILE A 303 14.93 -19.61 -1.58
N GLY A 304 16.22 -19.30 -1.48
CA GLY A 304 16.85 -18.84 -0.23
C GLY A 304 16.23 -17.54 0.28
N ALA A 305 16.00 -16.56 -0.61
CA ALA A 305 15.32 -15.32 -0.29
C ALA A 305 13.85 -15.53 0.13
N TYR A 306 13.12 -16.38 -0.57
CA TYR A 306 11.75 -16.73 -0.16
C TYR A 306 11.70 -17.31 1.25
N ARG A 307 12.61 -18.23 1.59
CA ARG A 307 12.72 -18.77 2.95
C ARG A 307 12.98 -17.71 4.00
N ASP A 308 13.77 -16.68 3.67
CA ASP A 308 13.99 -15.54 4.58
C ASP A 308 12.71 -14.73 4.79
N LEU A 309 12.00 -14.37 3.72
CA LEU A 309 10.75 -13.63 3.79
C LEU A 309 9.66 -14.40 4.54
N ILE A 310 9.54 -15.72 4.30
CA ILE A 310 8.61 -16.60 5.01
C ILE A 310 8.91 -16.59 6.52
N ARG A 311 10.16 -16.79 6.90
CA ARG A 311 10.57 -16.77 8.31
C ARG A 311 10.24 -15.44 8.98
N ARG A 312 10.50 -14.32 8.27
CA ARG A 312 10.22 -12.97 8.77
C ARG A 312 8.72 -12.73 8.93
N ALA A 313 7.88 -13.13 7.97
CA ALA A 313 6.43 -13.02 8.07
C ALA A 313 5.90 -13.83 9.27
N HIS A 314 6.30 -15.08 9.40
CA HIS A 314 5.88 -15.95 10.51
C HIS A 314 6.36 -15.45 11.88
N ALA A 315 7.55 -14.85 11.96
CA ALA A 315 8.04 -14.23 13.20
C ALA A 315 7.15 -13.06 13.69
N HIS A 316 6.38 -12.45 12.78
CA HIS A 316 5.38 -11.41 13.08
C HIS A 316 3.95 -11.97 13.20
N GLY A 317 3.75 -13.29 13.15
CA GLY A 317 2.43 -13.93 13.16
C GLY A 317 1.61 -13.68 11.89
N ILE A 318 2.25 -13.28 10.80
CA ILE A 318 1.62 -12.94 9.52
C ILE A 318 1.70 -14.16 8.60
N LYS A 319 0.56 -14.52 7.99
CA LYS A 319 0.51 -15.56 6.96
C LYS A 319 1.15 -15.09 5.67
N ILE A 320 1.85 -15.98 4.96
CA ILE A 320 2.46 -15.67 3.67
C ILE A 320 2.13 -16.74 2.63
N PHE A 321 1.62 -16.31 1.49
CA PHE A 321 1.24 -17.11 0.34
C PHE A 321 2.14 -16.77 -0.84
N LEU A 322 2.60 -17.78 -1.57
CA LEU A 322 3.48 -17.59 -2.71
C LEU A 322 2.72 -17.79 -4.02
N GLY A 323 2.78 -16.77 -4.89
CA GLY A 323 2.36 -16.89 -6.28
C GLY A 323 3.42 -17.59 -7.11
N THR A 324 3.00 -18.53 -7.99
CA THR A 324 3.93 -19.06 -8.99
C THR A 324 4.28 -17.98 -10.00
N LEU A 325 5.56 -17.85 -10.36
CA LEU A 325 6.06 -16.89 -11.34
C LEU A 325 5.42 -17.17 -12.71
N THR A 326 4.83 -16.14 -13.28
CA THR A 326 4.11 -16.20 -14.56
C THR A 326 5.05 -16.54 -15.73
N PRO A 327 4.53 -17.02 -16.88
CA PRO A 327 5.34 -17.19 -18.08
C PRO A 327 6.01 -15.89 -18.51
N TYR A 328 7.15 -15.96 -19.18
CA TYR A 328 7.85 -14.79 -19.70
C TYR A 328 8.64 -15.03 -21.01
N LEU A 329 8.52 -16.22 -21.60
CA LEU A 329 9.10 -16.45 -22.93
C LEU A 329 8.34 -15.61 -23.96
N GLY A 330 9.10 -14.91 -24.81
CA GLY A 330 8.64 -13.85 -25.69
C GLY A 330 9.00 -12.45 -25.17
N ALA A 331 9.22 -12.28 -23.89
CA ALA A 331 9.59 -11.02 -23.27
C ALA A 331 10.98 -10.52 -23.73
N THR A 332 11.19 -9.20 -23.71
CA THR A 332 12.45 -8.58 -24.17
C THR A 332 13.72 -9.11 -23.51
N TYR A 333 13.61 -9.62 -22.27
CA TYR A 333 14.73 -10.19 -21.53
C TYR A 333 14.58 -11.72 -21.31
N GLU A 334 13.81 -12.39 -22.17
CA GLU A 334 13.70 -13.84 -22.11
C GLU A 334 15.05 -14.54 -22.28
N HIS A 335 15.22 -15.69 -21.66
CA HIS A 335 16.36 -16.56 -21.87
C HIS A 335 16.02 -18.02 -21.56
N PRO A 336 16.44 -19.02 -22.37
CA PRO A 336 16.14 -20.43 -22.09
C PRO A 336 16.66 -20.94 -20.75
N GLU A 337 17.83 -20.47 -20.30
CA GLU A 337 18.36 -20.84 -18.97
C GLU A 337 17.55 -20.16 -17.85
N GLY A 338 17.09 -18.90 -18.06
CA GLY A 338 16.18 -18.21 -17.15
C GLY A 338 14.86 -18.95 -17.00
N GLU A 339 14.30 -19.47 -18.10
CA GLU A 339 13.08 -20.28 -18.05
C GLU A 339 13.27 -21.56 -17.21
N LYS A 340 14.41 -22.23 -17.33
CA LYS A 340 14.73 -23.38 -16.45
C LYS A 340 14.76 -22.98 -14.97
N VAL A 341 15.30 -21.80 -14.66
CA VAL A 341 15.30 -21.27 -13.28
C VAL A 341 13.87 -20.99 -12.82
N ARG A 342 13.05 -20.33 -13.63
CA ARG A 342 11.64 -20.06 -13.33
C ARG A 342 10.88 -21.35 -13.02
N GLU A 343 11.04 -22.38 -13.86
CA GLU A 343 10.39 -23.67 -13.67
C GLU A 343 10.86 -24.37 -12.38
N GLN A 344 12.16 -24.31 -12.05
CA GLN A 344 12.68 -24.86 -10.79
C GLN A 344 12.11 -24.14 -9.57
N VAL A 345 12.00 -22.80 -9.62
CA VAL A 345 11.38 -22.00 -8.57
C VAL A 345 9.91 -22.36 -8.43
N ASN A 346 9.17 -22.41 -9.54
CA ASN A 346 7.75 -22.77 -9.54
C ASN A 346 7.52 -24.21 -9.03
N ALA A 347 8.38 -25.16 -9.39
CA ALA A 347 8.33 -26.52 -8.87
C ALA A 347 8.51 -26.55 -7.34
N TRP A 348 9.42 -25.74 -6.80
CA TRP A 348 9.60 -25.61 -5.36
C TRP A 348 8.38 -24.97 -4.69
N ILE A 349 7.79 -23.89 -5.26
CA ILE A 349 6.57 -23.26 -4.75
C ILE A 349 5.42 -24.29 -4.71
N ARG A 350 5.17 -25.02 -5.81
CA ARG A 350 4.07 -26.01 -5.89
C ARG A 350 4.19 -27.14 -4.85
N ARG A 351 5.40 -27.46 -4.37
CA ARG A 351 5.61 -28.47 -3.32
C ARG A 351 5.21 -27.98 -1.92
N GLY A 352 5.01 -26.69 -1.70
CA GLY A 352 4.53 -26.15 -0.44
C GLY A 352 5.53 -26.24 0.72
N HIS A 353 6.60 -25.46 0.71
CA HIS A 353 7.66 -25.55 1.71
C HIS A 353 7.59 -24.46 2.79
N GLY A 354 6.82 -24.70 3.85
CA GLY A 354 6.85 -23.90 5.09
C GLY A 354 6.18 -22.52 4.99
N PHE A 355 5.37 -22.27 3.98
CA PHE A 355 4.48 -21.12 3.84
C PHE A 355 3.01 -21.57 3.85
N ASP A 356 2.06 -20.62 3.88
CA ASP A 356 0.67 -20.91 4.23
C ASP A 356 -0.21 -21.35 3.05
N GLY A 357 0.29 -21.27 1.82
CA GLY A 357 -0.38 -21.78 0.62
C GLY A 357 0.17 -21.22 -0.68
N VAL A 358 -0.22 -21.85 -1.78
CA VAL A 358 0.21 -21.51 -3.14
C VAL A 358 -0.91 -20.79 -3.88
N ILE A 359 -0.55 -19.83 -4.75
CA ILE A 359 -1.45 -19.26 -5.75
C ILE A 359 -0.87 -19.58 -7.13
N HIS A 360 -1.62 -20.33 -7.92
CA HIS A 360 -1.14 -20.87 -9.21
C HIS A 360 -1.29 -19.85 -10.36
N PHE A 361 -0.70 -18.65 -10.23
CA PHE A 361 -0.77 -17.62 -11.27
C PHE A 361 -0.20 -18.06 -12.61
N ASP A 362 0.92 -18.80 -12.60
CA ASP A 362 1.47 -19.42 -13.81
C ASP A 362 0.44 -20.34 -14.51
N GLY A 363 -0.24 -21.18 -13.73
CA GLY A 363 -1.25 -22.09 -14.27
C GLY A 363 -2.47 -21.36 -14.85
N ALA A 364 -2.82 -20.20 -14.32
CA ALA A 364 -3.95 -19.40 -14.78
C ALA A 364 -3.65 -18.64 -16.09
N LEU A 365 -2.41 -18.22 -16.29
CA LEU A 365 -2.02 -17.32 -17.37
C LEU A 365 -1.24 -17.95 -18.52
N ARG A 366 -0.80 -19.21 -18.37
CA ARG A 366 -0.04 -19.90 -19.42
C ARG A 366 -0.95 -20.41 -20.56
N ASP A 367 -0.47 -20.31 -21.80
CA ASP A 367 -1.15 -20.95 -22.95
C ASP A 367 -1.13 -22.48 -22.78
N PRO A 368 -2.29 -23.15 -22.77
CA PRO A 368 -2.35 -24.62 -22.67
C PRO A 368 -1.61 -25.37 -23.80
N ARG A 369 -1.47 -24.76 -24.97
CA ARG A 369 -0.78 -25.32 -26.13
C ARG A 369 0.72 -25.05 -26.11
N HIS A 370 1.13 -23.97 -25.45
CA HIS A 370 2.52 -23.51 -25.30
C HIS A 370 2.80 -23.14 -23.84
N PRO A 371 3.00 -24.13 -22.92
CA PRO A 371 2.95 -23.91 -21.45
C PRO A 371 4.00 -22.96 -20.88
N HIS A 372 5.00 -22.56 -21.66
CA HIS A 372 6.03 -21.60 -21.28
C HIS A 372 5.72 -20.17 -21.71
N HIS A 373 4.62 -19.96 -22.44
CA HIS A 373 4.17 -18.66 -22.96
C HIS A 373 2.88 -18.22 -22.28
N PHE A 374 2.67 -16.93 -22.28
CA PHE A 374 1.42 -16.30 -21.88
C PHE A 374 0.29 -16.64 -22.86
N ILE A 375 -0.96 -16.69 -22.38
CA ILE A 375 -2.14 -16.64 -23.23
C ILE A 375 -2.15 -15.28 -23.94
N GLY A 376 -2.10 -15.28 -25.28
CA GLY A 376 -1.95 -14.05 -26.06
C GLY A 376 -3.07 -13.02 -25.86
N SER A 377 -4.30 -13.46 -25.53
CA SER A 377 -5.43 -12.57 -25.22
C SER A 377 -5.34 -11.87 -23.86
N ASP A 378 -4.53 -12.38 -22.93
CA ASP A 378 -4.53 -11.99 -21.52
C ASP A 378 -3.28 -11.18 -21.14
N GLN A 379 -2.45 -10.83 -22.11
CA GLN A 379 -1.24 -10.02 -21.97
C GLN A 379 -1.29 -8.75 -22.83
N CYS A 380 -0.39 -7.80 -22.59
CA CYS A 380 -0.43 -6.48 -23.24
C CYS A 380 0.45 -6.34 -24.49
N GLY A 381 0.98 -7.42 -25.03
CA GLY A 381 1.82 -7.44 -26.24
C GLY A 381 3.31 -7.49 -25.97
N ASP A 382 3.74 -7.71 -24.72
CA ASP A 382 5.13 -7.79 -24.30
C ASP A 382 5.54 -9.17 -23.75
N ASP A 383 4.63 -10.14 -23.77
CA ASP A 383 4.80 -11.51 -23.31
C ASP A 383 5.27 -11.64 -21.83
N LEU A 384 4.98 -10.62 -21.03
CA LEU A 384 5.37 -10.53 -19.60
C LEU A 384 4.24 -10.07 -18.72
N HIS A 385 3.52 -9.00 -19.11
CA HIS A 385 2.55 -8.35 -18.25
C HIS A 385 1.12 -8.69 -18.67
N PRO A 386 0.26 -9.04 -17.70
CA PRO A 386 -1.17 -9.17 -17.95
C PRO A 386 -1.80 -7.87 -18.41
N ASN A 387 -2.82 -7.95 -19.25
CA ASN A 387 -3.78 -6.88 -19.47
C ASN A 387 -4.93 -6.95 -18.45
N ASP A 388 -5.96 -6.12 -18.59
CA ASP A 388 -7.11 -6.09 -17.67
C ASP A 388 -7.78 -7.46 -17.49
N ALA A 389 -7.84 -8.28 -18.55
CA ALA A 389 -8.43 -9.64 -18.49
C ALA A 389 -7.52 -10.62 -17.75
N GLY A 390 -6.21 -10.59 -18.03
CA GLY A 390 -5.23 -11.41 -17.32
C GLY A 390 -5.17 -11.05 -15.82
N TYR A 391 -5.21 -9.78 -15.47
CA TYR A 391 -5.30 -9.35 -14.07
C TYR A 391 -6.60 -9.79 -13.40
N HIS A 392 -7.72 -9.81 -14.12
CA HIS A 392 -8.96 -10.35 -13.60
C HIS A 392 -8.84 -11.84 -13.29
N LEU A 393 -8.25 -12.60 -14.18
CA LEU A 393 -7.99 -14.04 -13.99
C LEU A 393 -7.06 -14.31 -12.79
N MET A 394 -6.03 -13.46 -12.59
CA MET A 394 -5.19 -13.52 -11.37
C MET A 394 -6.01 -13.26 -10.11
N ALA A 395 -6.87 -12.24 -10.12
CA ALA A 395 -7.71 -11.92 -8.97
C ALA A 395 -8.68 -13.06 -8.62
N GLU A 396 -9.33 -13.66 -9.62
CA GLU A 396 -10.19 -14.83 -9.43
C GLU A 396 -9.42 -16.04 -8.88
N THR A 397 -8.20 -16.27 -9.39
CA THR A 397 -7.33 -17.36 -8.92
C THR A 397 -6.96 -17.15 -7.46
N ALA A 398 -6.52 -15.94 -7.09
CA ALA A 398 -6.23 -15.61 -5.70
C ALA A 398 -7.48 -15.76 -4.81
N TYR A 399 -8.65 -15.31 -5.26
CA TYR A 399 -9.90 -15.50 -4.52
C TYR A 399 -10.21 -17.00 -4.30
N LYS A 400 -10.18 -17.80 -5.36
CA LYS A 400 -10.47 -19.25 -5.31
C LYS A 400 -9.53 -20.00 -4.38
N GLU A 401 -8.27 -19.63 -4.34
CA GLU A 401 -7.24 -20.36 -3.57
C GLU A 401 -7.07 -19.87 -2.13
N LEU A 402 -7.40 -18.61 -1.85
CA LEU A 402 -7.25 -18.03 -0.52
C LEU A 402 -8.57 -17.94 0.26
N PHE A 403 -9.69 -17.64 -0.40
CA PHE A 403 -10.92 -17.21 0.26
C PHE A 403 -12.15 -18.09 -0.02
N ALA A 404 -12.15 -18.93 -1.03
CA ALA A 404 -13.27 -19.86 -1.26
C ALA A 404 -13.52 -20.76 -0.04
N PRO A 405 -14.72 -21.31 0.14
CA PRO A 405 -15.03 -22.16 1.30
C PRO A 405 -13.99 -23.25 1.54
N GLY A 406 -13.50 -23.34 2.78
CA GLY A 406 -12.45 -24.28 3.17
C GLY A 406 -11.00 -23.83 2.90
N ARG A 407 -10.79 -22.67 2.31
CA ARG A 407 -9.46 -22.12 2.04
C ARG A 407 -8.87 -21.35 3.24
N PRO A 408 -7.54 -21.12 3.27
CA PRO A 408 -6.82 -20.62 4.44
C PRO A 408 -7.33 -19.31 5.04
N LEU A 409 -7.91 -18.43 4.24
CA LEU A 409 -8.40 -17.13 4.67
C LEU A 409 -9.93 -17.02 4.73
N SER A 410 -10.68 -18.04 4.31
CA SER A 410 -12.15 -18.01 4.21
C SER A 410 -12.89 -17.79 5.54
N ARG A 411 -12.25 -17.97 6.68
CA ARG A 411 -12.83 -17.82 8.03
C ARG A 411 -12.05 -16.85 8.94
N ALA A 412 -10.96 -16.28 8.48
CA ALA A 412 -10.11 -15.40 9.30
C ALA A 412 -10.81 -14.10 9.75
N ALA A 413 -11.85 -13.67 9.03
CA ALA A 413 -12.64 -12.49 9.40
C ALA A 413 -13.53 -12.68 10.65
N ALA A 414 -13.74 -13.91 11.11
CA ALA A 414 -14.59 -14.23 12.27
C ALA A 414 -13.81 -14.39 13.58
N ALA A 415 -12.51 -14.65 13.51
CA ALA A 415 -11.64 -14.74 14.68
C ALA A 415 -10.96 -13.37 14.87
N GLY A 416 -11.48 -12.53 15.75
CA GLY A 416 -10.73 -11.40 16.28
C GLY A 416 -9.42 -11.91 16.92
N PRO A 417 -8.40 -11.02 17.09
CA PRO A 417 -7.16 -11.43 17.76
C PRO A 417 -7.52 -12.08 19.08
N ARG A 418 -7.02 -13.29 19.31
CA ARG A 418 -7.05 -13.90 20.64
C ARG A 418 -6.16 -13.04 21.52
N GLY A 419 -6.78 -12.40 22.51
CA GLY A 419 -6.15 -11.50 23.47
C GLY A 419 -4.97 -12.11 24.22
#